data_f3a3cd4e9c999de4f757a15503ef31ce
#
_entry.id   f3a3cd4e9c999de4f757a15503ef31ce
#
_cell.length_a   1.000
_cell.length_b   1.000
_cell.length_c   1.000
_cell.angle_alpha   90.00
_cell.angle_beta   90.00
_cell.angle_gamma   90.00
#
_symmetry.space_group_name_H-M   'P 1'
#
loop_
_entity.id
_entity.type
_entity.pdbx_description
1 polymer ?
#
loop_
_entity_poly.entity_id
_entity_poly.type
_entity_poly.pdbx_seq_one_letter_code
_entity_poly.pdbx_strand_id
1 'polypeptide(L)'
;MGIAKPDVRFVAHLDLPKNIESYYQETGRAGRDGLPADAWMAYGLADVVNMRRMIDDSPADEFFKRSQRGKLEALLALAEAHDCRRSRLLAYFGEPSDACAAHQSACDNCRQPPATWEATEAARKALSCIYRFHQNGGQSFGVVHLIDVLRGRTTDKVAQYGHENLSTFGIGADLSEVQWRAVLRQLIALGHVHVEGE
;
A
#
# COMPACT_ATOMS: atom_id res chain seq x y z
N MET A 1 -25.75 -5.75 13.02
CA MET A 1 -26.73 -6.57 12.28
C MET A 1 -26.14 -6.88 10.90
N GLY A 2 -25.79 -8.15 10.62
CA GLY A 2 -25.18 -8.53 9.34
C GLY A 2 -26.26 -8.68 8.27
N ILE A 3 -25.97 -8.18 7.06
CA ILE A 3 -26.82 -8.43 5.89
C ILE A 3 -26.68 -9.90 5.52
N ALA A 4 -27.76 -10.68 5.67
CA ALA A 4 -27.79 -12.12 5.38
C ALA A 4 -28.37 -12.40 3.98
N LYS A 5 -28.08 -11.52 2.98
CA LYS A 5 -28.53 -11.72 1.61
C LYS A 5 -27.58 -12.69 0.92
N PRO A 6 -28.05 -13.84 0.40
CA PRO A 6 -27.18 -14.80 -0.25
C PRO A 6 -26.70 -14.35 -1.64
N ASP A 7 -27.45 -13.49 -2.30
CA ASP A 7 -27.32 -13.05 -3.68
C ASP A 7 -26.52 -11.73 -3.86
N VAL A 8 -25.66 -11.38 -2.92
CA VAL A 8 -24.75 -10.23 -3.05
C VAL A 8 -23.74 -10.53 -4.16
N ARG A 9 -23.72 -9.69 -5.20
CA ARG A 9 -22.85 -9.89 -6.38
C ARG A 9 -21.53 -9.16 -6.30
N PHE A 10 -21.40 -8.13 -5.47
CA PHE A 10 -20.13 -7.44 -5.27
C PHE A 10 -20.04 -6.80 -3.89
N VAL A 11 -18.80 -6.64 -3.43
CA VAL A 11 -18.44 -5.79 -2.29
C VAL A 11 -17.39 -4.79 -2.76
N ALA A 12 -17.64 -3.51 -2.56
CA ALA A 12 -16.73 -2.44 -2.92
C ALA A 12 -16.30 -1.67 -1.67
N HIS A 13 -14.99 -1.57 -1.47
CA HIS A 13 -14.37 -0.72 -0.46
C HIS A 13 -13.86 0.55 -1.15
N LEU A 14 -14.40 1.70 -0.77
CA LEU A 14 -13.98 3.01 -1.30
C LEU A 14 -12.81 3.62 -0.53
N ASP A 15 -12.55 3.05 0.67
CA ASP A 15 -11.44 3.36 1.56
C ASP A 15 -10.84 2.05 2.07
N LEU A 16 -9.67 2.13 2.75
CA LEU A 16 -9.09 0.95 3.38
C LEU A 16 -10.02 0.37 4.46
N PRO A 17 -10.36 -0.93 4.41
CA PRO A 17 -10.95 -1.62 5.56
C PRO A 17 -10.03 -1.50 6.77
N LYS A 18 -10.62 -1.64 7.97
CA LYS A 18 -9.87 -1.50 9.22
C LYS A 18 -8.61 -2.38 9.29
N ASN A 19 -8.68 -3.59 8.75
CA ASN A 19 -7.60 -4.56 8.68
C ASN A 19 -7.95 -5.69 7.70
N ILE A 20 -7.01 -6.62 7.52
CA ILE A 20 -7.17 -7.73 6.58
C ILE A 20 -8.30 -8.70 7.00
N GLU A 21 -8.54 -8.87 8.29
CA GLU A 21 -9.64 -9.71 8.78
C GLU A 21 -11.01 -9.08 8.48
N SER A 22 -11.14 -7.75 8.66
CA SER A 22 -12.34 -7.00 8.27
C SER A 22 -12.58 -7.12 6.77
N TYR A 23 -11.54 -6.95 5.96
CA TYR A 23 -11.62 -7.16 4.50
C TYR A 23 -12.15 -8.56 4.16
N TYR A 24 -11.58 -9.59 4.76
CA TYR A 24 -12.01 -10.98 4.55
C TYR A 24 -13.47 -11.21 4.94
N GLN A 25 -13.89 -10.73 6.12
CA GLN A 25 -15.26 -10.86 6.59
C GLN A 25 -16.27 -10.09 5.73
N GLU A 26 -15.90 -8.92 5.25
CA GLU A 26 -16.76 -8.08 4.44
C GLU A 26 -16.90 -8.60 3.02
N THR A 27 -15.81 -9.02 2.40
CA THR A 27 -15.83 -9.66 1.08
C THR A 27 -16.52 -11.02 1.10
N GLY A 28 -16.41 -11.78 2.18
CA GLY A 28 -17.12 -13.05 2.41
C GLY A 28 -18.64 -12.92 2.52
N ARG A 29 -19.20 -11.71 2.42
CA ARG A 29 -20.65 -11.50 2.31
C ARG A 29 -21.18 -11.72 0.90
N ALA A 30 -20.32 -11.63 -0.12
CA ALA A 30 -20.70 -11.81 -1.51
C ALA A 30 -20.63 -13.29 -1.92
N GLY A 31 -21.51 -13.71 -2.84
CA GLY A 31 -21.50 -15.04 -3.43
C GLY A 31 -21.83 -16.18 -2.49
N ARG A 32 -22.62 -15.97 -1.43
CA ARG A 32 -22.99 -17.02 -0.48
C ARG A 32 -23.91 -18.09 -1.05
N ASP A 33 -24.50 -17.83 -2.19
CA ASP A 33 -25.29 -18.78 -2.98
C ASP A 33 -24.43 -19.64 -3.90
N GLY A 34 -23.10 -19.48 -3.86
CA GLY A 34 -22.14 -20.20 -4.71
C GLY A 34 -21.97 -19.61 -6.12
N LEU A 35 -22.70 -18.55 -6.48
CA LEU A 35 -22.54 -17.88 -7.76
C LEU A 35 -21.39 -16.87 -7.73
N PRO A 36 -20.81 -16.53 -8.91
CA PRO A 36 -19.71 -15.58 -8.99
C PRO A 36 -20.06 -14.22 -8.37
N ALA A 37 -19.10 -13.66 -7.66
CA ALA A 37 -19.20 -12.35 -7.04
C ALA A 37 -17.82 -11.67 -7.05
N ASP A 38 -17.81 -10.35 -7.11
CA ASP A 38 -16.58 -9.54 -7.18
C ASP A 38 -16.31 -8.82 -5.87
N ALA A 39 -15.04 -8.73 -5.50
CA ALA A 39 -14.54 -7.88 -4.43
C ALA A 39 -13.62 -6.82 -5.02
N TRP A 40 -13.90 -5.56 -4.74
CA TRP A 40 -13.14 -4.43 -5.22
C TRP A 40 -12.73 -3.51 -4.08
N MET A 41 -11.54 -2.93 -4.17
CA MET A 41 -11.03 -1.99 -3.18
C MET A 41 -10.23 -0.87 -3.86
N ALA A 42 -10.55 0.38 -3.51
CA ALA A 42 -9.71 1.52 -3.81
C ALA A 42 -9.11 2.09 -2.53
N TYR A 43 -7.89 2.59 -2.60
CA TYR A 43 -7.27 3.33 -1.51
C TYR A 43 -6.17 4.26 -2.03
N GLY A 44 -5.83 5.26 -1.23
CA GLY A 44 -4.72 6.17 -1.46
C GLY A 44 -3.72 6.17 -0.30
N LEU A 45 -2.58 6.81 -0.49
CA LEU A 45 -1.59 6.97 0.59
C LEU A 45 -2.15 7.76 1.78
N ALA A 46 -3.08 8.68 1.56
CA ALA A 46 -3.77 9.41 2.61
C ALA A 46 -4.53 8.46 3.57
N ASP A 47 -5.16 7.40 3.04
CA ASP A 47 -5.86 6.41 3.86
C ASP A 47 -4.88 5.66 4.75
N VAL A 48 -3.71 5.31 4.22
CA VAL A 48 -2.64 4.66 4.99
C VAL A 48 -2.16 5.55 6.14
N VAL A 49 -1.93 6.85 5.87
CA VAL A 49 -1.54 7.83 6.88
C VAL A 49 -2.59 7.94 7.97
N ASN A 50 -3.86 8.09 7.58
CA ASN A 50 -4.96 8.21 8.53
C ASN A 50 -5.12 6.96 9.40
N MET A 51 -5.04 5.77 8.79
CA MET A 51 -5.12 4.51 9.54
C MET A 51 -3.96 4.35 10.52
N ARG A 52 -2.73 4.70 10.14
CA ARG A 52 -1.57 4.68 11.04
C ARG A 52 -1.76 5.66 12.20
N ARG A 53 -2.18 6.90 11.92
CA ARG A 53 -2.47 7.89 12.95
C ARG A 53 -3.53 7.38 13.93
N MET A 54 -4.63 6.80 13.44
CA MET A 54 -5.67 6.23 14.32
C MET A 54 -5.14 5.11 15.22
N ILE A 55 -4.18 4.31 14.74
CA ILE A 55 -3.54 3.26 15.55
C ILE A 55 -2.62 3.93 16.59
N ASP A 56 -1.81 4.90 16.20
CA ASP A 56 -0.80 5.52 17.05
C ASP A 56 -1.43 6.41 18.13
N ASP A 57 -2.50 7.13 17.82
CA ASP A 57 -3.26 7.98 18.77
C ASP A 57 -4.18 7.16 19.69
N SER A 58 -4.36 5.87 19.44
CA SER A 58 -5.16 5.00 20.28
C SER A 58 -4.60 4.97 21.72
N PRO A 59 -5.44 4.96 22.75
CA PRO A 59 -5.00 4.82 24.14
C PRO A 59 -4.52 3.40 24.50
N ALA A 60 -4.52 2.48 23.53
CA ALA A 60 -4.09 1.11 23.73
C ALA A 60 -2.57 1.00 23.97
N ASP A 61 -2.15 -0.12 24.57
CA ASP A 61 -0.75 -0.40 24.81
C ASP A 61 0.05 -0.66 23.50
N GLU A 62 1.36 -0.61 23.57
CA GLU A 62 2.24 -0.80 22.42
C GLU A 62 2.16 -2.21 21.82
N PHE A 63 1.82 -3.23 22.59
CA PHE A 63 1.62 -4.57 22.08
C PHE A 63 0.42 -4.61 21.11
N PHE A 64 -0.70 -4.01 21.54
CA PHE A 64 -1.89 -3.90 20.70
C PHE A 64 -1.62 -3.03 19.45
N LYS A 65 -0.99 -1.87 19.61
CA LYS A 65 -0.63 -1.00 18.48
C LYS A 65 0.25 -1.72 17.45
N ARG A 66 1.26 -2.46 17.91
CA ARG A 66 2.12 -3.28 17.04
C ARG A 66 1.31 -4.33 16.27
N SER A 67 0.39 -5.00 16.94
CA SER A 67 -0.51 -5.95 16.30
C SER A 67 -1.38 -5.29 15.22
N GLN A 68 -1.95 -4.11 15.49
CA GLN A 68 -2.75 -3.38 14.50
C GLN A 68 -1.92 -2.89 13.31
N ARG A 69 -0.70 -2.41 13.54
CA ARG A 69 0.24 -2.04 12.46
C ARG A 69 0.55 -3.25 11.57
N GLY A 70 0.84 -4.42 12.16
CA GLY A 70 1.08 -5.66 11.40
C GLY A 70 -0.12 -6.09 10.55
N LYS A 71 -1.34 -5.93 11.05
CA LYS A 71 -2.58 -6.22 10.29
C LYS A 71 -2.80 -5.24 9.14
N LEU A 72 -2.48 -3.95 9.34
CA LEU A 72 -2.51 -2.96 8.26
C LEU A 72 -1.46 -3.27 7.19
N GLU A 73 -0.25 -3.62 7.59
CA GLU A 73 0.83 -4.02 6.68
C GLU A 73 0.44 -5.25 5.86
N ALA A 74 -0.19 -6.25 6.48
CA ALA A 74 -0.69 -7.42 5.77
C ALA A 74 -1.77 -7.06 4.72
N LEU A 75 -2.67 -6.12 5.05
CA LEU A 75 -3.67 -5.63 4.10
C LEU A 75 -3.02 -4.88 2.93
N LEU A 76 -2.04 -4.03 3.20
CA LEU A 76 -1.29 -3.31 2.16
C LEU A 76 -0.50 -4.27 1.27
N ALA A 77 0.14 -5.27 1.85
CA ALA A 77 0.84 -6.31 1.11
C ALA A 77 -0.11 -7.11 0.19
N LEU A 78 -1.35 -7.35 0.64
CA LEU A 78 -2.40 -7.95 -0.19
C LEU A 78 -2.82 -7.01 -1.33
N ALA A 79 -3.01 -5.72 -1.03
CA ALA A 79 -3.45 -4.72 -2.02
C ALA A 79 -2.40 -4.46 -3.11
N GLU A 80 -1.12 -4.45 -2.77
CA GLU A 80 -0.01 -4.23 -3.70
C GLU A 80 0.61 -5.54 -4.25
N ALA A 81 -0.03 -6.69 -4.00
CA ALA A 81 0.45 -7.97 -4.49
C ALA A 81 0.45 -8.04 -6.02
N HIS A 82 1.47 -8.66 -6.58
CA HIS A 82 1.58 -8.98 -8.02
C HIS A 82 1.32 -10.46 -8.33
N ASP A 83 1.25 -11.28 -7.30
CA ASP A 83 0.90 -12.71 -7.34
C ASP A 83 -0.57 -12.95 -6.97
N CYS A 84 -0.95 -14.20 -6.73
CA CYS A 84 -2.32 -14.56 -6.42
C CYS A 84 -2.80 -13.96 -5.09
N ARG A 85 -3.76 -13.02 -5.15
CA ARG A 85 -4.35 -12.38 -3.95
C ARG A 85 -5.07 -13.38 -3.05
N ARG A 86 -5.74 -14.39 -3.62
CA ARG A 86 -6.43 -15.40 -2.81
C ARG A 86 -5.46 -16.28 -2.04
N SER A 87 -4.38 -16.72 -2.68
CA SER A 87 -3.36 -17.52 -1.99
C SER A 87 -2.71 -16.71 -0.86
N ARG A 88 -2.43 -15.41 -1.06
CA ARG A 88 -1.93 -14.53 0.01
C ARG A 88 -2.92 -14.37 1.16
N LEU A 89 -4.19 -14.15 0.84
CA LEU A 89 -5.24 -13.97 1.84
C LEU A 89 -5.43 -15.24 2.67
N LEU A 90 -5.48 -16.40 2.03
CA LEU A 90 -5.62 -17.68 2.73
C LEU A 90 -4.37 -18.03 3.54
N ALA A 91 -3.17 -17.76 3.01
CA ALA A 91 -1.92 -17.95 3.74
C ALA A 91 -1.84 -17.10 5.03
N TYR A 92 -2.39 -15.89 5.02
CA TYR A 92 -2.50 -15.07 6.23
C TYR A 92 -3.30 -15.76 7.35
N PHE A 93 -4.32 -16.55 6.99
CA PHE A 93 -5.12 -17.33 7.93
C PHE A 93 -4.54 -18.73 8.19
N GLY A 94 -3.36 -19.04 7.68
CA GLY A 94 -2.71 -20.35 7.86
C GLY A 94 -3.20 -21.44 6.92
N GLU A 95 -3.92 -21.07 5.86
CA GLU A 95 -4.44 -21.98 4.84
C GLU A 95 -3.69 -21.79 3.50
N PRO A 96 -2.47 -22.31 3.33
CA PRO A 96 -1.77 -22.22 2.04
C PRO A 96 -2.55 -22.96 0.96
N SER A 97 -2.83 -22.31 -0.14
CA SER A 97 -3.67 -22.86 -1.20
C SER A 97 -3.33 -22.24 -2.56
N ASP A 98 -3.38 -23.06 -3.61
CA ASP A 98 -3.37 -22.61 -5.00
C ASP A 98 -4.79 -22.21 -5.47
N ALA A 99 -5.46 -21.41 -4.67
CA ALA A 99 -6.89 -21.14 -4.75
C ALA A 99 -7.40 -20.73 -6.14
N CYS A 100 -6.60 -20.00 -6.92
CA CYS A 100 -6.99 -19.59 -8.28
C CYS A 100 -6.64 -20.64 -9.35
N ALA A 101 -5.68 -21.51 -9.10
CA ALA A 101 -5.36 -22.63 -10.00
C ALA A 101 -6.43 -23.73 -9.92
N ALA A 102 -7.01 -23.92 -8.73
CA ALA A 102 -8.04 -24.93 -8.47
C ALA A 102 -9.47 -24.50 -8.86
N HIS A 103 -9.72 -23.21 -9.10
CA HIS A 103 -11.05 -22.65 -9.33
C HIS A 103 -11.14 -21.88 -10.66
N GLN A 104 -12.28 -21.99 -11.34
CA GLN A 104 -12.56 -21.27 -12.60
C GLN A 104 -12.65 -19.73 -12.41
N SER A 105 -12.79 -19.23 -11.20
CA SER A 105 -12.86 -17.80 -10.88
C SER A 105 -11.52 -17.31 -10.35
N ALA A 106 -10.62 -16.92 -11.23
CA ALA A 106 -9.33 -16.35 -10.88
C ALA A 106 -9.48 -14.91 -10.32
N CYS A 107 -8.57 -14.51 -9.40
CA CYS A 107 -8.46 -13.11 -8.96
C CYS A 107 -7.95 -12.23 -10.13
N ASP A 108 -8.01 -10.91 -9.97
CA ASP A 108 -7.54 -9.95 -10.96
C ASP A 108 -6.11 -10.24 -11.45
N ASN A 109 -5.15 -10.42 -10.52
CA ASN A 109 -3.75 -10.72 -10.86
C ASN A 109 -3.58 -12.06 -11.61
N CYS A 110 -4.40 -13.07 -11.31
CA CYS A 110 -4.32 -14.34 -12.04
C CYS A 110 -4.99 -14.27 -13.41
N ARG A 111 -6.04 -13.44 -13.57
CA ARG A 111 -6.70 -13.22 -14.85
C ARG A 111 -5.88 -12.32 -15.77
N GLN A 112 -5.27 -11.29 -15.21
CA GLN A 112 -4.47 -10.31 -15.92
C GLN A 112 -3.24 -9.96 -15.08
N PRO A 113 -2.17 -10.76 -15.18
CA PRO A 113 -0.95 -10.49 -14.42
C PRO A 113 -0.45 -9.07 -14.66
N PRO A 114 -0.17 -8.31 -13.59
CA PRO A 114 0.33 -6.95 -13.73
C PRO A 114 1.72 -6.96 -14.37
N ALA A 115 1.98 -5.99 -15.24
CA ALA A 115 3.32 -5.78 -15.78
C ALA A 115 4.24 -5.35 -14.63
N THR A 116 5.26 -6.14 -14.39
CA THR A 116 6.30 -5.87 -13.40
C THR A 116 7.60 -5.42 -14.09
N TRP A 117 8.41 -4.65 -13.39
CA TRP A 117 9.72 -4.22 -13.84
C TRP A 117 10.71 -4.24 -12.69
N GLU A 118 12.00 -4.34 -13.00
CA GLU A 118 13.06 -4.33 -12.00
C GLU A 118 13.22 -2.92 -11.41
N ALA A 119 12.80 -2.72 -10.18
CA ALA A 119 12.73 -1.43 -9.52
C ALA A 119 13.83 -1.21 -8.45
N THR A 120 14.81 -2.09 -8.32
CA THR A 120 15.87 -2.00 -7.29
C THR A 120 16.59 -0.67 -7.32
N GLU A 121 16.98 -0.16 -8.50
CA GLU A 121 17.66 1.13 -8.61
C GLU A 121 16.73 2.29 -8.25
N ALA A 122 15.46 2.23 -8.62
CA ALA A 122 14.48 3.24 -8.22
C ALA A 122 14.25 3.22 -6.70
N ALA A 123 14.16 2.05 -6.10
CA ALA A 123 14.07 1.88 -4.64
C ALA A 123 15.29 2.48 -3.93
N ARG A 124 16.50 2.21 -4.41
CA ARG A 124 17.74 2.81 -3.87
C ARG A 124 17.74 4.32 -3.97
N LYS A 125 17.35 4.89 -5.12
CA LYS A 125 17.23 6.34 -5.31
C LYS A 125 16.24 6.94 -4.31
N ALA A 126 15.06 6.34 -4.13
CA ALA A 126 14.05 6.80 -3.19
C ALA A 126 14.56 6.77 -1.73
N LEU A 127 15.10 5.63 -1.30
CA LEU A 127 15.63 5.47 0.07
C LEU A 127 16.82 6.40 0.33
N SER A 128 17.70 6.59 -0.65
CA SER A 128 18.80 7.55 -0.55
C SER A 128 18.29 8.98 -0.40
N CYS A 129 17.24 9.37 -1.14
CA CYS A 129 16.66 10.70 -1.05
C CYS A 129 16.02 10.94 0.33
N ILE A 130 15.27 9.98 0.87
CA ILE A 130 14.70 10.02 2.23
C ILE A 130 15.81 10.16 3.27
N TYR A 131 16.88 9.37 3.13
CA TYR A 131 18.03 9.46 4.03
C TYR A 131 18.72 10.82 3.99
N ARG A 132 18.86 11.44 2.80
CA ARG A 132 19.42 12.78 2.65
C ARG A 132 18.56 13.86 3.29
N PHE A 133 17.23 13.75 3.23
CA PHE A 133 16.34 14.64 3.97
C PHE A 133 16.60 14.56 5.46
N HIS A 134 16.72 13.34 5.99
CA HIS A 134 17.01 13.15 7.42
C HIS A 134 18.37 13.75 7.82
N GLN A 135 19.39 13.61 6.98
CA GLN A 135 20.70 14.23 7.24
C GLN A 135 20.67 15.76 7.14
N ASN A 136 19.80 16.33 6.30
CA ASN A 136 19.73 17.77 6.02
C ASN A 136 18.68 18.49 6.90
N GLY A 137 18.54 18.11 8.16
CA GLY A 137 17.63 18.79 9.09
C GLY A 137 16.67 17.89 9.86
N GLY A 138 16.70 16.58 9.63
CA GLY A 138 15.94 15.59 10.40
C GLY A 138 14.42 15.60 10.16
N GLN A 139 13.96 16.30 9.12
CA GLN A 139 12.54 16.45 8.83
C GLN A 139 12.04 15.36 7.86
N SER A 140 10.81 14.93 8.10
CA SER A 140 10.06 14.06 7.17
C SER A 140 9.34 14.92 6.11
N PHE A 141 9.28 14.44 4.89
CA PHE A 141 8.64 15.13 3.77
C PHE A 141 7.61 14.23 3.10
N GLY A 142 6.52 14.83 2.65
CA GLY A 142 5.47 14.12 1.93
C GLY A 142 5.93 13.61 0.56
N VAL A 143 5.20 12.63 0.06
CA VAL A 143 5.48 11.92 -1.21
C VAL A 143 5.66 12.87 -2.41
N VAL A 144 4.85 13.93 -2.50
CA VAL A 144 4.94 14.90 -3.61
C VAL A 144 6.30 15.58 -3.61
N HIS A 145 6.75 16.08 -2.47
CA HIS A 145 8.04 16.74 -2.32
C HIS A 145 9.22 15.80 -2.63
N LEU A 146 9.15 14.56 -2.14
CA LEU A 146 10.15 13.53 -2.46
C LEU A 146 10.26 13.29 -3.97
N ILE A 147 9.11 13.17 -4.65
CA ILE A 147 9.08 12.98 -6.10
C ILE A 147 9.61 14.20 -6.84
N ASP A 148 9.30 15.43 -6.38
CA ASP A 148 9.83 16.64 -7.01
C ASP A 148 11.36 16.70 -6.92
N VAL A 149 11.95 16.38 -5.77
CA VAL A 149 13.41 16.31 -5.60
C VAL A 149 14.01 15.20 -6.48
N LEU A 150 13.45 14.00 -6.48
CA LEU A 150 13.94 12.90 -7.31
C LEU A 150 13.89 13.23 -8.79
N ARG A 151 12.88 13.96 -9.24
CA ARG A 151 12.71 14.36 -10.63
C ARG A 151 13.44 15.66 -11.01
N GLY A 152 14.11 16.31 -10.07
CA GLY A 152 14.82 17.56 -10.31
C GLY A 152 13.88 18.74 -10.57
N ARG A 153 12.70 18.75 -9.95
CA ARG A 153 11.77 19.87 -10.06
C ARG A 153 12.06 20.91 -8.99
N THR A 154 12.38 22.11 -9.39
CA THR A 154 12.53 23.25 -8.47
C THR A 154 11.16 23.83 -8.17
N THR A 155 10.64 23.54 -6.97
CA THR A 155 9.43 24.15 -6.42
C THR A 155 9.82 25.09 -5.29
N ASP A 156 8.90 25.99 -4.88
CA ASP A 156 9.13 26.89 -3.75
C ASP A 156 9.55 26.12 -2.49
N LYS A 157 8.94 24.97 -2.24
CA LYS A 157 9.28 24.11 -1.12
C LYS A 157 10.67 23.48 -1.26
N VAL A 158 11.06 23.06 -2.45
CA VAL A 158 12.41 22.51 -2.73
C VAL A 158 13.48 23.59 -2.47
N ALA A 159 13.27 24.80 -2.98
CA ALA A 159 14.15 25.94 -2.76
C ALA A 159 14.20 26.37 -1.28
N GLN A 160 13.06 26.43 -0.60
CA GLN A 160 12.97 26.77 0.81
C GLN A 160 13.84 25.89 1.72
N TYR A 161 13.93 24.59 1.41
CA TYR A 161 14.75 23.63 2.18
C TYR A 161 16.14 23.39 1.59
N GLY A 162 16.48 24.05 0.48
CA GLY A 162 17.77 23.89 -0.20
C GLY A 162 17.98 22.51 -0.80
N HIS A 163 16.90 21.80 -1.08
CA HIS A 163 16.95 20.40 -1.55
C HIS A 163 17.40 20.26 -3.02
N GLU A 164 17.46 21.34 -3.77
CA GLU A 164 18.10 21.40 -5.08
C GLU A 164 19.62 21.15 -5.03
N ASN A 165 20.23 21.33 -3.84
CA ASN A 165 21.66 21.10 -3.62
C ASN A 165 21.97 19.67 -3.16
N LEU A 166 20.96 18.84 -2.94
CA LEU A 166 21.17 17.45 -2.55
C LEU A 166 21.73 16.62 -3.72
N SER A 167 22.64 15.71 -3.41
CA SER A 167 23.17 14.76 -4.40
C SER A 167 22.10 13.87 -5.02
N THR A 168 20.92 13.83 -4.43
CA THR A 168 19.75 13.08 -4.91
C THR A 168 18.77 13.92 -5.73
N PHE A 169 19.06 15.20 -5.95
CA PHE A 169 18.24 16.05 -6.81
C PHE A 169 18.38 15.64 -8.28
N GLY A 170 17.27 15.30 -8.90
CA GLY A 170 17.19 14.93 -10.31
C GLY A 170 17.71 13.53 -10.67
N ILE A 171 18.17 12.71 -9.72
CA ILE A 171 18.69 11.36 -10.01
C ILE A 171 17.62 10.38 -10.54
N GLY A 172 16.36 10.72 -10.41
CA GLY A 172 15.21 9.93 -10.82
C GLY A 172 14.35 10.61 -11.87
N ALA A 173 14.92 11.54 -12.66
CA ALA A 173 14.21 12.27 -13.71
C ALA A 173 13.73 11.36 -14.86
N ASP A 174 14.33 10.18 -15.00
CA ASP A 174 14.01 9.14 -15.97
C ASP A 174 12.64 8.47 -15.73
N LEU A 175 12.12 8.53 -14.49
CA LEU A 175 10.81 7.96 -14.15
C LEU A 175 9.72 9.04 -14.09
N SER A 176 8.54 8.65 -14.55
CA SER A 176 7.34 9.47 -14.41
C SER A 176 6.87 9.54 -12.94
N GLU A 177 6.03 10.53 -12.63
CA GLU A 177 5.43 10.64 -11.29
C GLU A 177 4.60 9.40 -10.92
N VAL A 178 3.89 8.82 -11.89
CA VAL A 178 3.08 7.61 -11.69
C VAL A 178 3.97 6.42 -11.30
N GLN A 179 5.11 6.26 -11.96
CA GLN A 179 6.08 5.20 -11.62
C GLN A 179 6.69 5.43 -10.23
N TRP A 180 7.06 6.66 -9.87
CA TRP A 180 7.55 6.97 -8.53
C TRP A 180 6.52 6.70 -7.45
N ARG A 181 5.24 7.03 -7.68
CA ARG A 181 4.16 6.69 -6.75
C ARG A 181 4.01 5.17 -6.58
N ALA A 182 4.17 4.39 -7.66
CA ALA A 182 4.13 2.93 -7.59
C ALA A 182 5.32 2.37 -6.78
N VAL A 183 6.55 2.87 -7.00
CA VAL A 183 7.73 2.47 -6.21
C VAL A 183 7.52 2.76 -4.72
N LEU A 184 7.04 3.95 -4.38
CA LEU A 184 6.81 4.33 -2.99
C LEU A 184 5.71 3.49 -2.32
N ARG A 185 4.62 3.19 -3.03
CA ARG A 185 3.59 2.27 -2.51
C ARG A 185 4.16 0.88 -2.21
N GLN A 186 5.00 0.34 -3.10
CA GLN A 186 5.66 -0.94 -2.87
C GLN A 186 6.61 -0.89 -1.66
N LEU A 187 7.42 0.16 -1.52
CA LEU A 187 8.31 0.34 -0.36
C LEU A 187 7.53 0.43 0.95
N ILE A 188 6.37 1.09 0.94
CA ILE A 188 5.47 1.18 2.10
C ILE A 188 4.83 -0.18 2.40
N ALA A 189 4.35 -0.88 1.37
CA ALA A 189 3.73 -2.20 1.51
C ALA A 189 4.73 -3.26 2.03
N LEU A 190 6.01 -3.13 1.66
CA LEU A 190 7.09 -3.99 2.13
C LEU A 190 7.66 -3.57 3.50
N GLY A 191 7.16 -2.49 4.10
CA GLY A 191 7.63 -2.00 5.39
C GLY A 191 8.99 -1.30 5.38
N HIS A 192 9.54 -0.99 4.19
CA HIS A 192 10.84 -0.29 4.08
C HIS A 192 10.73 1.22 4.28
N VAL A 193 9.56 1.77 4.08
CA VAL A 193 9.25 3.19 4.30
C VAL A 193 7.99 3.29 5.15
N HIS A 194 8.03 4.15 6.15
CA HIS A 194 6.88 4.49 6.97
C HIS A 194 6.39 5.89 6.63
N VAL A 195 5.07 6.06 6.62
CA VAL A 195 4.45 7.36 6.42
C VAL A 195 3.99 7.85 7.79
N GLU A 196 4.52 8.98 8.22
CA GLU A 196 4.08 9.67 9.44
C GLU A 196 3.03 10.71 9.06
N GLY A 197 1.99 10.83 9.85
CA GLY A 197 1.02 11.92 9.72
C GLY A 197 1.54 13.17 10.46
N GLU A 198 1.37 14.34 9.85
CA GLU A 198 1.55 15.63 10.55
C GLU A 198 0.49 15.85 11.62
#